data_dba8c0f921e4002312e5fe75996cae8d
#
_entry.id   dba8c0f921e4002312e5fe75996cae8d
#
_cell.length_a   1.000
_cell.length_b   1.000
_cell.length_c   1.000
_cell.angle_alpha   90.00
_cell.angle_beta   90.00
_cell.angle_gamma   90.00
#
_symmetry.space_group_name_H-M   'P 1'
#
loop_
_entity.id
_entity.type
_entity.pdbx_description
1 polymer ?
#
loop_
_entity_poly.entity_id
_entity_poly.type
_entity_poly.pdbx_seq_one_letter_code
_entity_poly.pdbx_strand_id
1 'polypeptide(L)'
;KLNMSELALGGTRDPLGGIPRNPWDLERNPGESSSGSGIAVAANLCGADVILNLGGIPAIAAMTYGLFNNAPADILVGPGNQYVAEAKRILFGRVGIDLFAGPTEIAIIADGKADPEIVAVDLVGQAEHGYNSPAWLYTTSKELANKVMKRVPELIKDLPELPRASAEAAWRDYGEVILCDNDEEMASISDEYAPEHLEVQTENLDWFLKRLKNYGSLFLGEETTVAYGDKCSGTNHILPTKGASRYTGGLFVGKFIKTLSFQRMTKESTEVVGSTATRLSRYEGME
;
A
#
# COMPACT_ATOMS: atom_id res chain seq x y z
N LYS A 1 8.67 -19.67 10.72
CA LYS A 1 7.21 -19.58 10.63
C LYS A 1 6.77 -18.13 10.83
N LEU A 2 5.92 -17.63 9.95
CA LEU A 2 5.28 -16.32 10.07
C LEU A 2 4.00 -16.48 10.90
N ASN A 3 3.63 -15.43 11.63
CA ASN A 3 2.35 -15.40 12.32
C ASN A 3 1.24 -15.11 11.30
N MET A 4 0.19 -15.91 11.30
CA MET A 4 -0.98 -15.71 10.46
C MET A 4 -2.01 -14.87 11.22
N SER A 5 -1.78 -13.57 11.25
CA SER A 5 -2.73 -12.60 11.81
C SER A 5 -2.94 -11.52 10.76
N GLU A 6 -4.18 -11.18 10.47
CA GLU A 6 -4.51 -10.13 9.51
C GLU A 6 -3.94 -8.77 9.91
N LEU A 7 -3.99 -8.47 11.19
CA LEU A 7 -3.37 -7.27 11.75
C LEU A 7 -1.88 -7.44 12.00
N ALA A 8 -1.33 -8.62 11.73
CA ALA A 8 0.05 -9.01 12.00
C ALA A 8 0.53 -8.58 13.41
N LEU A 9 -0.38 -8.62 14.37
CA LEU A 9 -0.12 -8.25 15.76
C LEU A 9 0.79 -9.28 16.38
N GLY A 10 1.95 -8.85 16.83
CA GLY A 10 2.88 -9.70 17.53
C GLY A 10 2.25 -10.27 18.81
N GLY A 11 2.44 -11.54 19.05
CA GLY A 11 1.94 -12.22 20.22
C GLY A 11 0.57 -12.91 20.07
N THR A 12 -0.12 -12.78 18.94
CA THR A 12 -1.30 -13.60 18.64
C THR A 12 -0.90 -15.06 18.38
N ARG A 13 -1.72 -15.99 18.85
CA ARG A 13 -1.50 -17.42 18.59
C ARG A 13 -1.82 -17.74 17.14
N ASP A 14 -0.82 -18.22 16.44
CA ASP A 14 -1.01 -18.84 15.13
C ASP A 14 -1.53 -20.27 15.32
N PRO A 15 -2.69 -20.63 14.75
CA PRO A 15 -3.22 -22.00 14.84
C PRO A 15 -2.30 -23.08 14.27
N LEU A 16 -1.44 -22.68 13.34
CA LEU A 16 -0.51 -23.61 12.64
C LEU A 16 0.91 -23.61 13.18
N GLY A 17 1.33 -22.56 13.85
CA GLY A 17 2.73 -22.34 14.20
C GLY A 17 3.04 -21.94 15.62
N GLY A 18 2.07 -21.57 16.40
CA GLY A 18 2.28 -21.03 17.73
C GLY A 18 2.68 -19.54 17.70
N ILE A 19 3.08 -19.00 18.84
CA ILE A 19 3.47 -17.60 18.97
C ILE A 19 4.90 -17.41 18.43
N PRO A 20 5.16 -16.51 17.46
CA PRO A 20 6.51 -16.16 17.07
C PRO A 20 7.26 -15.55 18.27
N ARG A 21 8.53 -15.89 18.42
CA ARG A 21 9.35 -15.42 19.52
C ARG A 21 10.56 -14.67 18.99
N ASN A 22 11.03 -13.68 19.76
CA ASN A 22 12.28 -13.00 19.47
C ASN A 22 13.44 -14.02 19.63
N PRO A 23 14.29 -14.23 18.61
CA PRO A 23 15.37 -15.23 18.69
C PRO A 23 16.40 -14.96 19.79
N TRP A 24 16.54 -13.72 20.23
CA TRP A 24 17.50 -13.33 21.27
C TRP A 24 16.91 -13.29 22.68
N ASP A 25 15.59 -13.21 22.79
CA ASP A 25 14.89 -13.22 24.08
C ASP A 25 13.47 -13.80 23.86
N LEU A 26 13.32 -15.06 24.19
CA LEU A 26 12.09 -15.80 23.94
C LEU A 26 10.88 -15.30 24.75
N GLU A 27 11.09 -14.48 25.76
CA GLU A 27 10.02 -13.86 26.54
C GLU A 27 9.51 -12.56 25.91
N ARG A 28 10.21 -12.04 24.90
CA ARG A 28 9.84 -10.82 24.19
C ARG A 28 9.17 -11.10 22.87
N ASN A 29 8.28 -10.17 22.52
CA ASN A 29 7.65 -10.10 21.21
C ASN A 29 8.68 -9.71 20.12
N PRO A 30 8.70 -10.34 18.94
CA PRO A 30 9.62 -9.98 17.85
C PRO A 30 9.25 -8.67 17.14
N GLY A 31 8.18 -8.00 17.53
CA GLY A 31 7.62 -6.82 16.88
C GLY A 31 6.37 -7.13 16.06
N GLU A 32 5.62 -6.10 15.72
CA GLU A 32 4.34 -6.22 15.02
C GLU A 32 4.47 -5.85 13.55
N SER A 33 3.51 -6.35 12.79
CA SER A 33 3.30 -6.37 11.35
C SER A 33 4.43 -7.03 10.54
N SER A 34 5.69 -6.81 10.83
CA SER A 34 6.85 -7.45 10.17
C SER A 34 7.59 -8.45 11.06
N SER A 35 6.88 -9.13 11.97
CA SER A 35 7.49 -10.07 12.93
C SER A 35 8.32 -11.18 12.25
N GLY A 36 7.84 -11.73 11.14
CA GLY A 36 8.57 -12.74 10.37
C GLY A 36 9.85 -12.19 9.75
N SER A 37 9.81 -10.98 9.20
CA SER A 37 11.00 -10.30 8.65
C SER A 37 11.99 -9.98 9.77
N GLY A 38 11.52 -9.50 10.92
CA GLY A 38 12.35 -9.25 12.10
C GLY A 38 13.04 -10.53 12.59
N ILE A 39 12.34 -11.65 12.64
CA ILE A 39 12.91 -12.96 13.01
C ILE A 39 13.94 -13.42 11.97
N ALA A 40 13.65 -13.31 10.67
CA ALA A 40 14.54 -13.73 9.59
C ALA A 40 15.85 -12.93 9.61
N VAL A 41 15.78 -11.62 9.84
CA VAL A 41 16.95 -10.76 9.97
C VAL A 41 17.75 -11.09 11.24
N ALA A 42 17.09 -11.22 12.38
CA ALA A 42 17.73 -11.60 13.65
C ALA A 42 18.38 -12.99 13.59
N ALA A 43 17.80 -13.91 12.81
CA ALA A 43 18.38 -15.23 12.54
C ALA A 43 19.45 -15.23 11.42
N ASN A 44 19.86 -14.06 10.94
CA ASN A 44 20.86 -13.89 9.88
C ASN A 44 20.50 -14.52 8.53
N LEU A 45 19.21 -14.68 8.25
CA LEU A 45 18.73 -15.30 7.02
C LEU A 45 18.67 -14.33 5.82
N CYS A 46 18.66 -13.03 6.08
CA CYS A 46 18.50 -11.98 5.07
C CYS A 46 19.74 -11.12 4.84
N GLY A 47 20.84 -11.37 5.57
CA GLY A 47 22.10 -10.65 5.39
C GLY A 47 22.03 -9.14 5.71
N ALA A 48 21.23 -8.73 6.70
CA ALA A 48 21.22 -7.34 7.14
C ALA A 48 22.49 -7.00 7.91
N ASP A 49 23.12 -5.88 7.56
CA ASP A 49 24.35 -5.41 8.22
C ASP A 49 24.07 -4.83 9.61
N VAL A 50 22.92 -4.18 9.77
CA VAL A 50 22.50 -3.52 11.00
C VAL A 50 21.01 -3.73 11.26
N ILE A 51 20.67 -3.95 12.53
CA ILE A 51 19.29 -4.07 13.00
C ILE A 51 19.06 -3.00 14.05
N LEU A 52 18.10 -2.09 13.79
CA LEU A 52 17.65 -1.11 14.76
C LEU A 52 16.35 -1.61 15.42
N ASN A 53 16.42 -1.86 16.73
CA ASN A 53 15.23 -2.15 17.53
C ASN A 53 14.49 -0.84 17.86
N LEU A 54 13.92 -0.22 16.83
CA LEU A 54 13.28 1.08 16.88
C LEU A 54 12.18 1.12 15.85
N GLY A 55 11.03 1.70 16.16
CA GLY A 55 9.88 1.80 15.27
C GLY A 55 9.39 3.23 15.05
N GLY A 56 8.45 3.40 14.15
CA GLY A 56 7.77 4.67 13.91
C GLY A 56 8.68 5.79 13.38
N ILE A 57 8.32 7.04 13.66
CA ILE A 57 9.08 8.23 13.26
C ILE A 57 10.55 8.18 13.71
N PRO A 58 10.88 7.77 14.95
CA PRO A 58 12.28 7.67 15.39
C PRO A 58 13.13 6.75 14.51
N ALA A 59 12.58 5.63 14.03
CA ALA A 59 13.30 4.73 13.12
C ALA A 59 13.60 5.38 11.78
N ILE A 60 12.61 6.09 11.20
CA ILE A 60 12.76 6.84 9.96
C ILE A 60 13.87 7.90 10.09
N ALA A 61 13.85 8.65 11.19
CA ALA A 61 14.89 9.65 11.46
C ALA A 61 16.27 9.02 11.66
N ALA A 62 16.34 7.92 12.45
CA ALA A 62 17.60 7.24 12.72
C ALA A 62 18.27 6.72 11.44
N MET A 63 17.52 6.09 10.57
CA MET A 63 18.03 5.61 9.28
C MET A 63 18.43 6.76 8.36
N THR A 64 17.63 7.83 8.29
CA THR A 64 17.90 8.98 7.41
C THR A 64 19.15 9.75 7.81
N TYR A 65 19.40 9.90 9.11
CA TYR A 65 20.52 10.70 9.62
C TYR A 65 21.73 9.87 10.05
N GLY A 66 21.66 8.55 9.93
CA GLY A 66 22.75 7.68 10.32
C GLY A 66 23.02 7.72 11.82
N LEU A 67 21.97 7.68 12.66
CA LEU A 67 22.13 7.70 14.11
C LEU A 67 22.57 6.32 14.63
N PHE A 68 23.05 6.28 15.88
CA PHE A 68 23.49 5.06 16.54
C PHE A 68 24.67 4.35 15.85
N ASN A 69 25.62 5.12 15.34
CA ASN A 69 26.83 4.65 14.63
C ASN A 69 26.55 3.92 13.30
N ASN A 70 25.40 4.20 12.66
CA ASN A 70 25.08 3.70 11.34
C ASN A 70 25.40 4.74 10.25
N ALA A 71 25.59 4.27 9.02
CA ALA A 71 25.59 5.16 7.87
C ALA A 71 24.16 5.64 7.56
N PRO A 72 23.99 6.87 7.06
CA PRO A 72 22.71 7.31 6.53
C PRO A 72 22.23 6.39 5.41
N ALA A 73 20.92 6.07 5.41
CA ALA A 73 20.33 5.29 4.33
C ALA A 73 20.18 6.13 3.07
N ASP A 74 20.38 5.50 1.90
CA ASP A 74 20.11 6.11 0.59
C ASP A 74 18.63 6.06 0.24
N ILE A 75 17.92 5.01 0.66
CA ILE A 75 16.48 4.82 0.43
C ILE A 75 15.81 4.15 1.62
N LEU A 76 14.61 4.61 1.95
CA LEU A 76 13.72 4.02 2.95
C LEU A 76 12.63 3.22 2.25
N VAL A 77 12.46 1.97 2.63
CA VAL A 77 11.51 1.03 2.03
C VAL A 77 10.62 0.43 3.11
N GLY A 78 9.34 0.31 2.82
CA GLY A 78 8.35 -0.34 3.68
C GLY A 78 7.14 0.54 3.97
N PRO A 79 6.00 -0.09 4.28
CA PRO A 79 4.77 0.60 4.68
C PRO A 79 4.87 1.07 6.13
N GLY A 80 3.87 1.82 6.56
CA GLY A 80 3.71 2.23 7.94
C GLY A 80 2.42 2.99 8.15
N ASN A 81 2.17 3.41 9.39
CA ASN A 81 1.03 4.24 9.70
C ASN A 81 1.18 5.66 9.12
N GLN A 82 0.15 6.48 9.28
CA GLN A 82 0.13 7.86 8.80
C GLN A 82 1.33 8.71 9.26
N TYR A 83 1.88 8.46 10.45
CA TYR A 83 3.03 9.21 10.98
C TYR A 83 4.34 8.80 10.30
N VAL A 84 4.49 7.51 9.98
CA VAL A 84 5.63 6.99 9.21
C VAL A 84 5.57 7.51 7.78
N ALA A 85 4.40 7.49 7.15
CA ALA A 85 4.20 8.05 5.81
C ALA A 85 4.53 9.54 5.76
N GLU A 86 4.09 10.31 6.76
CA GLU A 86 4.39 11.74 6.85
C GLU A 86 5.88 12.00 7.10
N ALA A 87 6.54 11.22 7.95
CA ALA A 87 7.99 11.33 8.17
C ALA A 87 8.77 11.04 6.87
N LYS A 88 8.38 10.03 6.10
CA LYS A 88 8.95 9.74 4.78
C LYS A 88 8.73 10.92 3.82
N ARG A 89 7.54 11.51 3.80
CA ARG A 89 7.21 12.67 2.97
C ARG A 89 8.10 13.88 3.27
N ILE A 90 8.29 14.18 4.55
CA ILE A 90 9.11 15.32 4.99
C ILE A 90 10.59 15.12 4.63
N LEU A 91 11.09 13.90 4.71
CA LEU A 91 12.50 13.59 4.49
C LEU A 91 12.82 13.24 3.03
N PHE A 92 11.81 13.09 2.16
CA PHE A 92 12.02 12.86 0.73
C PHE A 92 12.86 13.99 0.12
N GLY A 93 13.86 13.60 -0.66
CA GLY A 93 14.85 14.51 -1.22
C GLY A 93 16.18 14.50 -0.43
N ARG A 94 16.14 14.33 0.89
CA ARG A 94 17.32 14.01 1.68
C ARG A 94 17.64 12.51 1.62
N VAL A 95 16.62 11.69 1.62
CA VAL A 95 16.67 10.23 1.46
C VAL A 95 15.65 9.83 0.40
N GLY A 96 15.92 8.79 -0.38
CA GLY A 96 14.94 8.21 -1.28
C GLY A 96 13.84 7.50 -0.50
N ILE A 97 12.64 7.43 -1.06
CA ILE A 97 11.56 6.61 -0.54
C ILE A 97 10.98 5.72 -1.63
N ASP A 98 10.43 4.60 -1.24
CA ASP A 98 9.73 3.68 -2.14
C ASP A 98 8.42 4.28 -2.67
N LEU A 99 7.51 4.61 -1.73
CA LEU A 99 6.18 5.14 -2.00
C LEU A 99 5.55 5.73 -0.73
N PHE A 100 4.39 6.36 -0.88
CA PHE A 100 3.54 6.74 0.23
C PHE A 100 2.54 5.61 0.51
N ALA A 101 2.71 4.92 1.63
CA ALA A 101 1.78 3.93 2.16
C ALA A 101 1.37 4.36 3.57
N GLY A 102 0.15 4.86 3.68
CA GLY A 102 -0.49 5.31 4.92
C GLY A 102 -1.61 4.37 5.36
N PRO A 103 -2.75 4.89 5.84
CA PRO A 103 -3.92 4.08 6.17
C PRO A 103 -4.37 3.28 4.96
N THR A 104 -4.72 2.01 5.17
CA THR A 104 -5.19 1.15 4.08
C THR A 104 -6.55 1.61 3.56
N GLU A 105 -6.79 1.37 2.29
CA GLU A 105 -7.99 1.79 1.56
C GLU A 105 -8.54 0.63 0.73
N ILE A 106 -9.87 0.53 0.62
CA ILE A 106 -10.52 -0.38 -0.31
C ILE A 106 -11.59 0.35 -1.11
N ALA A 107 -11.65 0.04 -2.39
CA ALA A 107 -12.80 0.35 -3.24
C ALA A 107 -13.33 -0.93 -3.88
N ILE A 108 -14.64 -1.08 -3.93
CA ILE A 108 -15.31 -2.19 -4.61
C ILE A 108 -16.20 -1.64 -5.70
N ILE A 109 -16.00 -2.11 -6.92
CA ILE A 109 -16.93 -1.92 -8.05
C ILE A 109 -17.81 -3.16 -8.12
N ALA A 110 -19.11 -3.01 -7.95
CA ALA A 110 -20.03 -4.13 -7.95
C ALA A 110 -21.32 -3.83 -8.71
N ASP A 111 -21.79 -4.77 -9.53
CA ASP A 111 -23.08 -4.68 -10.22
C ASP A 111 -24.21 -5.37 -9.41
N GLY A 112 -25.40 -5.45 -9.98
CA GLY A 112 -26.56 -6.07 -9.32
C GLY A 112 -26.48 -7.60 -9.18
N LYS A 113 -25.44 -8.24 -9.71
CA LYS A 113 -25.20 -9.69 -9.61
C LYS A 113 -24.29 -10.08 -8.45
N ALA A 114 -23.51 -9.11 -7.96
CA ALA A 114 -22.59 -9.32 -6.85
C ALA A 114 -23.32 -9.79 -5.58
N ASP A 115 -22.68 -10.67 -4.82
CA ASP A 115 -23.18 -11.11 -3.52
C ASP A 115 -22.98 -9.99 -2.48
N PRO A 116 -24.07 -9.42 -1.92
CA PRO A 116 -23.96 -8.35 -0.94
C PRO A 116 -23.25 -8.77 0.35
N GLU A 117 -23.19 -10.06 0.68
CA GLU A 117 -22.46 -10.58 1.83
C GLU A 117 -20.95 -10.48 1.59
N ILE A 118 -20.48 -10.92 0.41
CA ILE A 118 -19.06 -10.86 0.03
C ILE A 118 -18.60 -9.39 -0.01
N VAL A 119 -19.34 -8.52 -0.70
CA VAL A 119 -19.05 -7.07 -0.74
C VAL A 119 -18.95 -6.47 0.65
N ALA A 120 -19.90 -6.80 1.54
CA ALA A 120 -19.90 -6.26 2.89
C ALA A 120 -18.73 -6.77 3.74
N VAL A 121 -18.37 -8.05 3.61
CA VAL A 121 -17.24 -8.67 4.33
C VAL A 121 -15.92 -8.04 3.89
N ASP A 122 -15.70 -7.84 2.59
CA ASP A 122 -14.46 -7.27 2.08
C ASP A 122 -14.30 -5.80 2.51
N LEU A 123 -15.39 -5.00 2.49
CA LEU A 123 -15.38 -3.63 3.03
C LEU A 123 -15.02 -3.59 4.52
N VAL A 124 -15.60 -4.48 5.32
CA VAL A 124 -15.34 -4.55 6.76
C VAL A 124 -13.93 -5.04 7.04
N GLY A 125 -13.44 -6.02 6.28
CA GLY A 125 -12.09 -6.57 6.40
C GLY A 125 -10.99 -5.52 6.20
N GLN A 126 -11.23 -4.47 5.42
CA GLN A 126 -10.29 -3.34 5.32
C GLN A 126 -10.57 -2.24 6.35
N ALA A 127 -11.84 -1.95 6.64
CA ALA A 127 -12.20 -0.92 7.62
C ALA A 127 -11.67 -1.24 9.04
N GLU A 128 -11.53 -2.52 9.40
CA GLU A 128 -11.02 -2.94 10.72
C GLU A 128 -9.54 -2.63 10.95
N HIS A 129 -8.76 -2.37 9.90
CA HIS A 129 -7.33 -2.07 10.00
C HIS A 129 -7.02 -0.73 10.69
N GLY A 130 -7.96 0.23 10.69
CA GLY A 130 -7.74 1.50 11.36
C GLY A 130 -8.92 2.44 11.28
N TYR A 131 -9.06 3.31 12.27
CA TYR A 131 -10.14 4.30 12.36
C TYR A 131 -10.23 5.28 11.19
N ASN A 132 -9.21 5.35 10.36
CA ASN A 132 -9.10 6.24 9.20
C ASN A 132 -8.85 5.47 7.88
N SER A 133 -9.32 4.21 7.81
CA SER A 133 -9.24 3.36 6.62
C SER A 133 -10.50 3.54 5.76
N PRO A 134 -10.40 4.22 4.59
CA PRO A 134 -11.55 4.41 3.72
C PRO A 134 -12.05 3.09 3.13
N ALA A 135 -13.37 2.97 3.01
CA ALA A 135 -14.03 1.83 2.40
C ALA A 135 -15.16 2.33 1.47
N TRP A 136 -14.97 2.14 0.16
CA TRP A 136 -15.84 2.69 -0.87
C TRP A 136 -16.52 1.61 -1.69
N LEU A 137 -17.80 1.79 -1.96
CA LEU A 137 -18.59 0.96 -2.88
C LEU A 137 -19.10 1.81 -4.05
N TYR A 138 -18.76 1.43 -5.27
CA TYR A 138 -19.32 2.00 -6.50
C TYR A 138 -20.22 0.96 -7.13
N THR A 139 -21.50 1.28 -7.32
CA THR A 139 -22.47 0.32 -7.85
C THR A 139 -23.54 0.97 -8.70
N THR A 140 -24.02 0.25 -9.71
CA THR A 140 -25.21 0.63 -10.49
C THR A 140 -26.49 0.11 -9.85
N SER A 141 -26.43 -0.72 -8.82
CA SER A 141 -27.56 -1.37 -8.18
C SER A 141 -27.93 -0.73 -6.84
N LYS A 142 -29.03 0.02 -6.83
CA LYS A 142 -29.60 0.57 -5.60
C LYS A 142 -29.99 -0.53 -4.59
N GLU A 143 -30.38 -1.72 -5.07
CA GLU A 143 -30.73 -2.84 -4.22
C GLU A 143 -29.49 -3.38 -3.50
N LEU A 144 -28.39 -3.60 -4.22
CA LEU A 144 -27.10 -4.01 -3.66
C LEU A 144 -26.61 -2.98 -2.63
N ALA A 145 -26.60 -1.69 -3.00
CA ALA A 145 -26.20 -0.61 -2.11
C ALA A 145 -26.94 -0.65 -0.76
N ASN A 146 -28.26 -0.80 -0.82
CA ASN A 146 -29.09 -0.86 0.41
C ASN A 146 -28.79 -2.11 1.26
N LYS A 147 -28.56 -3.28 0.61
CA LYS A 147 -28.22 -4.51 1.32
C LYS A 147 -26.87 -4.39 2.01
N VAL A 148 -25.86 -3.87 1.34
CA VAL A 148 -24.51 -3.68 1.87
C VAL A 148 -24.51 -2.66 3.00
N MET A 149 -25.15 -1.49 2.83
CA MET A 149 -25.27 -0.48 3.89
C MET A 149 -25.93 -1.00 5.15
N LYS A 150 -26.87 -1.94 5.04
CA LYS A 150 -27.50 -2.59 6.18
C LYS A 150 -26.57 -3.65 6.79
N ARG A 151 -25.87 -4.44 5.96
CA ARG A 151 -25.08 -5.59 6.40
C ARG A 151 -23.76 -5.21 7.07
N VAL A 152 -23.06 -4.19 6.57
CA VAL A 152 -21.78 -3.74 7.14
C VAL A 152 -21.84 -3.44 8.64
N PRO A 153 -22.80 -2.66 9.18
CA PRO A 153 -22.90 -2.44 10.62
C PRO A 153 -23.22 -3.70 11.44
N GLU A 154 -23.85 -4.70 10.85
CA GLU A 154 -24.11 -5.98 11.50
C GLU A 154 -22.81 -6.77 11.65
N LEU A 155 -22.02 -6.89 10.57
CA LEU A 155 -20.72 -7.56 10.59
C LEU A 155 -19.73 -6.89 11.55
N ILE A 156 -19.70 -5.56 11.58
CA ILE A 156 -18.83 -4.81 12.50
C ILE A 156 -19.12 -5.18 13.97
N LYS A 157 -20.38 -5.41 14.35
CA LYS A 157 -20.75 -5.79 15.72
C LYS A 157 -20.19 -7.15 16.14
N ASP A 158 -19.96 -8.04 15.17
CA ASP A 158 -19.45 -9.39 15.43
C ASP A 158 -17.92 -9.43 15.59
N LEU A 159 -17.23 -8.32 15.27
CA LEU A 159 -15.78 -8.20 15.43
C LEU A 159 -15.37 -8.13 16.92
N PRO A 160 -14.14 -8.57 17.26
CA PRO A 160 -13.52 -8.31 18.55
C PRO A 160 -13.45 -6.82 18.87
N GLU A 161 -13.33 -6.45 20.13
CA GLU A 161 -13.47 -5.06 20.63
C GLU A 161 -12.58 -4.05 19.87
N LEU A 162 -11.30 -4.35 19.67
CA LEU A 162 -10.35 -3.43 19.04
C LEU A 162 -10.61 -3.24 17.53
N PRO A 163 -10.71 -4.31 16.70
CA PRO A 163 -11.11 -4.20 15.31
C PRO A 163 -12.47 -3.54 15.12
N ARG A 164 -13.44 -3.85 15.99
CA ARG A 164 -14.77 -3.24 15.98
C ARG A 164 -14.71 -1.73 16.11
N ALA A 165 -13.99 -1.22 17.12
CA ALA A 165 -13.86 0.23 17.32
C ALA A 165 -13.22 0.93 16.11
N SER A 166 -12.24 0.28 15.47
CA SER A 166 -11.61 0.77 14.23
C SER A 166 -12.60 0.80 13.08
N ALA A 167 -13.28 -0.32 12.80
CA ALA A 167 -14.23 -0.44 11.70
C ALA A 167 -15.44 0.48 11.84
N GLU A 168 -15.99 0.63 13.07
CA GLU A 168 -17.07 1.58 13.36
C GLU A 168 -16.69 3.02 13.02
N ALA A 169 -15.50 3.45 13.42
CA ALA A 169 -15.00 4.80 13.13
C ALA A 169 -14.72 4.98 11.63
N ALA A 170 -14.04 4.01 11.01
CA ALA A 170 -13.72 4.03 9.59
C ALA A 170 -14.97 4.10 8.71
N TRP A 171 -15.94 3.22 8.95
CA TRP A 171 -17.19 3.20 8.19
C TRP A 171 -18.03 4.46 8.38
N ARG A 172 -18.13 4.99 9.62
CA ARG A 172 -18.87 6.21 9.92
C ARG A 172 -18.28 7.45 9.26
N ASP A 173 -16.95 7.57 9.28
CA ASP A 173 -16.26 8.81 8.92
C ASP A 173 -15.69 8.81 7.49
N TYR A 174 -15.42 7.63 6.91
CA TYR A 174 -14.76 7.43 5.62
C TYR A 174 -15.41 6.39 4.71
N GLY A 175 -16.51 5.75 5.15
CA GLY A 175 -17.30 4.84 4.33
C GLY A 175 -18.17 5.62 3.35
N GLU A 176 -18.13 5.26 2.06
CA GLU A 176 -18.97 5.86 1.03
C GLU A 176 -19.60 4.79 0.14
N VAL A 177 -20.87 4.96 -0.17
CA VAL A 177 -21.61 4.13 -1.15
C VAL A 177 -22.14 5.03 -2.24
N ILE A 178 -21.56 4.91 -3.43
CA ILE A 178 -21.84 5.78 -4.56
C ILE A 178 -22.67 5.00 -5.59
N LEU A 179 -23.88 5.50 -5.86
CA LEU A 179 -24.74 4.95 -6.91
C LEU A 179 -24.39 5.61 -8.24
N CYS A 180 -23.97 4.81 -9.21
CA CYS A 180 -23.54 5.22 -10.53
C CYS A 180 -24.60 4.86 -11.58
N ASP A 181 -24.63 5.61 -12.68
CA ASP A 181 -25.57 5.37 -13.77
C ASP A 181 -25.16 4.18 -14.66
N ASN A 182 -23.85 3.87 -14.75
CA ASN A 182 -23.31 2.83 -15.63
C ASN A 182 -21.86 2.43 -15.23
N ASP A 183 -21.34 1.38 -15.92
CA ASP A 183 -19.99 0.84 -15.70
C ASP A 183 -18.89 1.89 -15.95
N GLU A 184 -19.05 2.77 -16.96
CA GLU A 184 -18.06 3.80 -17.28
C GLU A 184 -17.95 4.84 -16.16
N GLU A 185 -19.05 5.20 -15.51
CA GLU A 185 -19.05 6.09 -14.37
C GLU A 185 -18.39 5.43 -13.15
N MET A 186 -18.71 4.15 -12.86
CA MET A 186 -18.03 3.40 -11.80
C MET A 186 -16.51 3.39 -12.00
N ALA A 187 -16.05 3.09 -13.24
CA ALA A 187 -14.64 3.07 -13.57
C ALA A 187 -13.99 4.46 -13.48
N SER A 188 -14.69 5.51 -13.89
CA SER A 188 -14.20 6.88 -13.85
C SER A 188 -14.01 7.39 -12.41
N ILE A 189 -15.01 7.15 -11.56
CA ILE A 189 -14.94 7.51 -10.13
C ILE A 189 -13.83 6.73 -9.44
N SER A 190 -13.72 5.42 -9.70
CA SER A 190 -12.63 4.61 -9.17
C SER A 190 -11.26 5.15 -9.57
N ASP A 191 -11.06 5.51 -10.84
CA ASP A 191 -9.81 6.10 -11.32
C ASP A 191 -9.54 7.50 -10.70
N GLU A 192 -10.59 8.25 -10.33
CA GLU A 192 -10.46 9.53 -9.62
C GLU A 192 -10.02 9.32 -8.17
N TYR A 193 -10.60 8.37 -7.46
CA TYR A 193 -10.22 8.02 -6.10
C TYR A 193 -8.83 7.36 -6.04
N ALA A 194 -8.49 6.59 -7.07
CA ALA A 194 -7.21 5.90 -7.20
C ALA A 194 -6.84 5.07 -5.95
N PRO A 195 -7.67 4.08 -5.60
CA PRO A 195 -7.57 3.34 -4.35
C PRO A 195 -6.32 2.47 -4.27
N GLU A 196 -5.94 2.10 -3.05
CA GLU A 196 -4.92 1.11 -2.76
C GLU A 196 -5.34 -0.28 -3.25
N HIS A 197 -6.47 -0.78 -2.74
CA HIS A 197 -7.08 -2.03 -3.14
C HIS A 197 -8.34 -1.73 -3.95
N LEU A 198 -8.44 -2.32 -5.13
CA LEU A 198 -9.62 -2.22 -5.98
C LEU A 198 -10.15 -3.62 -6.29
N GLU A 199 -11.35 -3.92 -5.83
CA GLU A 199 -12.06 -5.13 -6.19
C GLU A 199 -13.12 -4.85 -7.24
N VAL A 200 -13.30 -5.78 -8.18
CA VAL A 200 -14.34 -5.72 -9.21
C VAL A 200 -15.18 -6.98 -9.13
N GLN A 201 -16.40 -6.84 -8.67
CA GLN A 201 -17.39 -7.92 -8.48
C GLN A 201 -18.56 -7.68 -9.44
N THR A 202 -18.30 -7.85 -10.75
CA THR A 202 -19.25 -7.59 -11.84
C THR A 202 -19.23 -8.72 -12.87
N GLU A 203 -20.22 -8.77 -13.75
CA GLU A 203 -20.21 -9.74 -14.86
C GLU A 203 -19.12 -9.43 -15.91
N ASN A 204 -18.66 -8.20 -16.05
CA ASN A 204 -17.75 -7.73 -17.10
C ASN A 204 -16.30 -7.51 -16.63
N LEU A 205 -15.70 -8.46 -15.94
CA LEU A 205 -14.35 -8.34 -15.37
C LEU A 205 -13.30 -7.90 -16.40
N ASP A 206 -13.31 -8.49 -17.61
CA ASP A 206 -12.34 -8.19 -18.66
C ASP A 206 -12.46 -6.76 -19.22
N TRP A 207 -13.66 -6.20 -19.18
CA TRP A 207 -13.87 -4.81 -19.56
C TRP A 207 -13.24 -3.87 -18.54
N PHE A 208 -13.49 -4.08 -17.27
CA PHE A 208 -12.88 -3.31 -16.18
C PHE A 208 -11.36 -3.44 -16.15
N LEU A 209 -10.82 -4.65 -16.35
CA LEU A 209 -9.36 -4.86 -16.46
C LEU A 209 -8.71 -4.00 -17.54
N LYS A 210 -9.39 -3.80 -18.68
CA LYS A 210 -8.87 -2.98 -19.77
C LYS A 210 -9.10 -1.48 -19.59
N ARG A 211 -10.11 -1.11 -18.81
CA ARG A 211 -10.56 0.28 -18.65
C ARG A 211 -9.89 0.99 -17.48
N LEU A 212 -9.74 0.30 -16.35
CA LEU A 212 -9.19 0.86 -15.12
C LEU A 212 -7.69 1.12 -15.24
N LYS A 213 -7.21 2.19 -14.58
CA LYS A 213 -5.82 2.67 -14.69
C LYS A 213 -5.17 2.96 -13.34
N ASN A 214 -5.94 3.43 -12.37
CA ASN A 214 -5.43 3.99 -11.13
C ASN A 214 -5.82 3.12 -9.93
N TYR A 215 -4.99 2.14 -9.62
CA TYR A 215 -5.15 1.25 -8.45
C TYR A 215 -3.77 0.76 -7.98
N GLY A 216 -3.65 0.42 -6.72
CA GLY A 216 -2.45 -0.24 -6.20
C GLY A 216 -2.45 -1.73 -6.55
N SER A 217 -3.53 -2.44 -6.24
CA SER A 217 -3.77 -3.82 -6.66
C SER A 217 -5.22 -3.99 -7.09
N LEU A 218 -5.42 -4.78 -8.16
CA LEU A 218 -6.74 -5.07 -8.74
C LEU A 218 -7.10 -6.53 -8.51
N PHE A 219 -8.27 -6.76 -7.92
CA PHE A 219 -8.84 -8.07 -7.62
C PHE A 219 -10.09 -8.27 -8.48
N LEU A 220 -10.13 -9.35 -9.25
CA LEU A 220 -11.17 -9.58 -10.25
C LEU A 220 -12.04 -10.77 -9.87
N GLY A 221 -13.32 -10.51 -9.62
CA GLY A 221 -14.34 -11.49 -9.28
C GLY A 221 -14.41 -11.80 -7.78
N GLU A 222 -15.55 -12.36 -7.38
CA GLU A 222 -15.87 -12.70 -5.99
C GLU A 222 -14.96 -13.79 -5.40
N GLU A 223 -14.30 -14.58 -6.25
CA GLU A 223 -13.35 -15.63 -5.83
C GLU A 223 -11.96 -15.08 -5.47
N THR A 224 -11.78 -13.75 -5.56
CA THR A 224 -10.51 -13.07 -5.30
C THR A 224 -10.71 -11.99 -4.26
N THR A 225 -9.89 -12.00 -3.21
CA THR A 225 -9.97 -11.00 -2.13
C THR A 225 -8.60 -10.46 -1.77
N VAL A 226 -8.55 -9.29 -1.12
CA VAL A 226 -7.34 -8.65 -0.60
C VAL A 226 -6.53 -9.62 0.27
N ALA A 227 -7.20 -10.42 1.11
CA ALA A 227 -6.54 -11.38 1.99
C ALA A 227 -5.64 -12.39 1.24
N TYR A 228 -5.99 -12.78 0.02
CA TYR A 228 -5.14 -13.66 -0.79
C TYR A 228 -3.90 -12.91 -1.30
N GLY A 229 -4.06 -11.66 -1.74
CA GLY A 229 -2.96 -10.81 -2.15
C GLY A 229 -1.93 -10.61 -1.04
N ASP A 230 -2.40 -10.34 0.15
CA ASP A 230 -1.57 -10.08 1.33
C ASP A 230 -0.84 -11.33 1.84
N LYS A 231 -1.40 -12.51 1.68
CA LYS A 231 -0.93 -13.72 2.36
C LYS A 231 -0.24 -14.73 1.44
N CYS A 232 -0.78 -15.00 0.24
CA CYS A 232 -0.40 -16.20 -0.48
C CYS A 232 -0.44 -16.16 -2.01
N SER A 233 -1.07 -15.19 -2.65
CA SER A 233 -1.13 -15.14 -4.12
C SER A 233 0.18 -14.67 -4.78
N GLY A 234 1.11 -14.11 -3.97
CA GLY A 234 2.44 -13.72 -4.43
C GLY A 234 2.50 -12.35 -5.09
N THR A 235 1.41 -11.62 -5.17
CA THR A 235 1.39 -10.21 -5.61
C THR A 235 2.01 -9.31 -4.53
N ASN A 236 2.54 -8.17 -4.96
CA ASN A 236 3.02 -7.17 -4.01
C ASN A 236 1.85 -6.59 -3.21
N HIS A 237 2.00 -6.54 -1.87
CA HIS A 237 1.01 -5.97 -0.96
C HIS A 237 1.47 -4.64 -0.32
N ILE A 238 2.65 -4.11 -0.69
CA ILE A 238 3.12 -2.78 -0.28
C ILE A 238 2.65 -1.79 -1.33
N LEU A 239 1.45 -1.27 -1.13
CA LEU A 239 0.67 -0.55 -2.12
C LEU A 239 0.57 0.94 -1.77
N PRO A 240 0.34 1.81 -2.76
CA PRO A 240 0.21 3.24 -2.55
C PRO A 240 -1.19 3.60 -2.05
N THR A 241 -1.27 4.55 -1.14
CA THR A 241 -2.52 5.09 -0.59
C THR A 241 -2.69 6.57 -0.94
N LYS A 242 -3.83 7.15 -0.60
CA LYS A 242 -4.12 8.59 -0.78
C LYS A 242 -3.94 9.07 -2.21
N GLY A 243 -4.42 8.30 -3.15
CA GLY A 243 -4.38 8.62 -4.57
C GLY A 243 -3.00 8.51 -5.22
N ALA A 244 -1.99 7.99 -4.53
CA ALA A 244 -0.67 7.78 -5.11
C ALA A 244 -0.67 6.69 -6.20
N SER A 245 -1.73 5.89 -6.29
CA SER A 245 -1.96 4.93 -7.38
C SER A 245 -2.03 5.57 -8.77
N ARG A 246 -2.19 6.90 -8.86
CA ARG A 246 -2.11 7.64 -10.12
C ARG A 246 -0.73 7.62 -10.77
N TYR A 247 0.33 7.34 -10.03
CA TYR A 247 1.70 7.36 -10.55
C TYR A 247 2.57 6.18 -10.14
N THR A 248 2.10 5.30 -9.26
CA THR A 248 2.84 4.11 -8.82
C THR A 248 1.90 2.97 -8.45
N GLY A 249 2.26 1.74 -8.79
CA GLY A 249 1.53 0.52 -8.36
C GLY A 249 2.11 -0.12 -7.09
N GLY A 250 3.00 0.58 -6.37
CA GLY A 250 3.58 0.08 -5.13
C GLY A 250 5.05 -0.31 -5.25
N LEU A 251 5.50 -1.18 -4.33
CA LEU A 251 6.87 -1.65 -4.27
C LEU A 251 7.14 -2.70 -5.36
N PHE A 252 8.21 -2.49 -6.12
CA PHE A 252 8.68 -3.43 -7.14
C PHE A 252 10.19 -3.32 -7.33
N VAL A 253 10.79 -4.27 -8.04
CA VAL A 253 12.26 -4.35 -8.23
C VAL A 253 12.86 -3.05 -8.75
N GLY A 254 12.16 -2.33 -9.62
CA GLY A 254 12.62 -1.06 -10.16
C GLY A 254 12.87 0.06 -9.12
N LYS A 255 12.26 -0.06 -7.92
CA LYS A 255 12.53 0.89 -6.83
C LYS A 255 13.96 0.79 -6.27
N PHE A 256 14.60 -0.35 -6.47
CA PHE A 256 15.99 -0.60 -6.05
C PHE A 256 17.00 -0.37 -7.17
N ILE A 257 16.56 -0.04 -8.38
CA ILE A 257 17.41 0.18 -9.53
C ILE A 257 17.59 1.69 -9.74
N LYS A 258 18.84 2.11 -9.77
CA LYS A 258 19.23 3.49 -10.05
C LYS A 258 19.65 3.63 -11.51
N THR A 259 18.96 4.49 -12.26
CA THR A 259 19.35 4.84 -13.64
C THR A 259 20.43 5.90 -13.60
N LEU A 260 21.55 5.62 -14.27
CA LEU A 260 22.65 6.56 -14.44
C LEU A 260 22.87 6.82 -15.92
N SER A 261 23.18 8.04 -16.27
CA SER A 261 23.60 8.42 -17.62
C SER A 261 25.06 8.86 -17.61
N PHE A 262 25.77 8.58 -18.69
CA PHE A 262 27.09 9.14 -18.94
C PHE A 262 27.19 9.62 -20.38
N GLN A 263 28.07 10.59 -20.64
CA GLN A 263 28.33 11.12 -21.96
C GLN A 263 29.84 11.06 -22.25
N ARG A 264 30.18 10.67 -23.47
CA ARG A 264 31.53 10.68 -23.96
C ARG A 264 31.52 11.19 -25.41
N MET A 265 32.28 12.24 -25.70
CA MET A 265 32.36 12.85 -27.02
C MET A 265 33.72 12.61 -27.62
N THR A 266 33.78 12.51 -28.96
CA THR A 266 35.01 12.65 -29.74
C THR A 266 35.22 14.13 -30.13
N LYS A 267 36.39 14.48 -30.58
CA LYS A 267 36.68 15.84 -31.07
C LYS A 267 35.74 16.24 -32.22
N GLU A 268 35.53 15.34 -33.15
CA GLU A 268 34.66 15.55 -34.32
C GLU A 268 33.20 15.75 -33.90
N SER A 269 32.71 14.93 -32.95
CA SER A 269 31.37 15.10 -32.41
C SER A 269 31.20 16.42 -31.64
N THR A 270 32.26 16.87 -30.94
CA THR A 270 32.25 18.14 -30.22
C THR A 270 32.17 19.33 -31.17
N GLU A 271 32.83 19.27 -32.33
CA GLU A 271 32.73 20.33 -33.34
C GLU A 271 31.31 20.50 -33.88
N VAL A 272 30.58 19.41 -34.08
CA VAL A 272 29.18 19.43 -34.53
C VAL A 272 28.22 19.90 -33.43
N VAL A 273 28.25 19.25 -32.25
CA VAL A 273 27.31 19.51 -31.16
C VAL A 273 27.63 20.83 -30.45
N GLY A 274 28.93 21.16 -30.29
CA GLY A 274 29.40 22.33 -29.58
C GLY A 274 28.91 23.65 -30.15
N SER A 275 28.88 23.77 -31.49
CA SER A 275 28.37 24.99 -32.15
C SER A 275 26.89 25.26 -31.82
N THR A 276 26.06 24.20 -31.75
CA THR A 276 24.65 24.30 -31.37
C THR A 276 24.51 24.59 -29.87
N ALA A 277 25.26 23.89 -29.02
CA ALA A 277 25.26 24.11 -27.58
C ALA A 277 25.65 25.55 -27.23
N THR A 278 26.73 26.07 -27.83
CA THR A 278 27.16 27.45 -27.64
C THR A 278 26.07 28.45 -28.01
N ARG A 279 25.41 28.25 -29.17
CA ARG A 279 24.31 29.14 -29.58
C ARG A 279 23.14 29.12 -28.62
N LEU A 280 22.75 27.93 -28.13
CA LEU A 280 21.68 27.80 -27.16
C LEU A 280 22.07 28.46 -25.82
N SER A 281 23.27 28.19 -25.30
CA SER A 281 23.75 28.83 -24.06
C SER A 281 23.73 30.36 -24.15
N ARG A 282 24.11 30.94 -25.28
CA ARG A 282 24.02 32.39 -25.49
C ARG A 282 22.58 32.91 -25.46
N TYR A 283 21.62 32.18 -26.02
CA TYR A 283 20.20 32.54 -25.91
C TYR A 283 19.69 32.49 -24.48
N GLU A 284 20.26 31.60 -23.64
CA GLU A 284 19.97 31.48 -22.23
C GLU A 284 20.76 32.47 -21.34
N GLY A 285 21.57 33.33 -21.94
CA GLY A 285 22.38 34.32 -21.23
C GLY A 285 23.64 33.75 -20.55
N MET A 286 24.08 32.56 -20.97
CA MET A 286 25.31 31.93 -20.50
C MET A 286 26.41 32.13 -21.54
N GLU A 287 27.66 32.42 -21.10
CA GLU A 287 28.85 32.56 -21.96
C GLU A 287 29.81 31.36 -21.84
#